data_dd08b8d85f41ff73002c64ddb6cd805b
#
_entry.id   dd08b8d85f41ff73002c64ddb6cd805b
#
_cell.length_a   1.000
_cell.length_b   1.000
_cell.length_c   1.000
_cell.angle_alpha   90.00
_cell.angle_beta   90.00
_cell.angle_gamma   90.00
#
_symmetry.space_group_name_H-M   'P 1'
#
loop_
_entity.id
_entity.type
_entity.pdbx_description
1 polymer ?
#
loop_
_entity_poly.entity_id
_entity_poly.type
_entity_poly.pdbx_seq_one_letter_code
_entity_poly.pdbx_strand_id
1 'polypeptide(L)' 'PAPLGRGFMVWLNGEPRPLEGKTLKEVLEEMGVELKGVAVLLNEEAFLGLEVPDRPLRDGDVVEVVALMQGG' A
#
# COMPACT_ATOMS: atom_id res chain seq x y z
N PRO A 1 3.72 0.55 26.19
CA PRO A 1 3.83 0.62 25.70
C PRO A 1 3.87 0.97 24.92
N ALA A 2 3.70 1.22 24.99
CA ALA A 2 3.66 1.46 24.42
C ALA A 2 3.79 1.70 23.89
N PRO A 3 3.88 1.95 23.78
CA PRO A 3 3.92 2.12 23.14
C PRO A 3 3.97 2.06 22.39
N LEU A 4 3.82 1.91 22.54
CA LEU A 4 3.88 1.57 21.96
C LEU A 4 3.58 1.64 21.04
N GLY A 5 3.66 1.50 21.07
CA GLY A 5 3.33 1.46 20.12
C GLY A 5 2.72 2.36 19.27
N ARG A 6 2.78 3.08 19.30
CA ARG A 6 2.42 3.84 18.69
C ARG A 6 2.66 3.81 17.56
N GLY A 7 2.70 3.62 17.04
CA GLY A 7 2.85 3.65 16.16
C GLY A 7 3.09 3.70 14.92
N PHE A 8 3.71 3.21 14.29
CA PHE A 8 4.14 3.25 12.98
C PHE A 8 3.27 2.34 12.13
N MET A 9 2.09 2.78 11.84
CA MET A 9 1.14 1.98 11.10
C MET A 9 0.78 2.61 9.78
N VAL A 10 0.67 1.77 8.78
CA VAL A 10 0.15 2.12 7.47
C VAL A 10 -1.21 1.43 7.35
N TRP A 11 -2.19 2.13 6.82
CA TRP A 11 -3.52 1.56 6.65
C TRP A 11 -3.61 0.94 5.28
N LEU A 12 -3.73 -0.38 5.22
CA LEU A 12 -3.79 -1.10 3.96
C LEU A 12 -5.18 -1.72 3.83
N ASN A 13 -5.94 -1.24 2.88
CA ASN A 13 -7.31 -1.69 2.65
C ASN A 13 -8.12 -1.66 3.93
N GLY A 14 -7.97 -0.58 4.69
CA GLY A 14 -8.74 -0.39 5.91
C GLY A 14 -8.19 -1.04 7.16
N GLU A 15 -7.07 -1.71 7.05
CA GLU A 15 -6.48 -2.40 8.20
C GLU A 15 -5.12 -1.85 8.53
N PRO A 16 -4.82 -1.63 9.81
CA PRO A 16 -3.49 -1.14 10.17
C PRO A 16 -2.45 -2.25 10.05
N ARG A 17 -1.34 -1.92 9.43
CA ARG A 17 -0.26 -2.88 9.23
C ARG A 17 1.07 -2.19 9.45
N PRO A 18 2.06 -2.89 9.99
CA PRO A 18 3.37 -2.29 10.25
C PRO A 18 4.23 -2.29 8.98
N LEU A 19 3.86 -1.47 8.02
CA LEU A 19 4.50 -1.47 6.72
C LEU A 19 5.39 -0.25 6.49
N GLU A 20 5.60 0.57 7.50
CA GLU A 20 6.45 1.74 7.28
C GLU A 20 7.86 1.27 6.89
N GLY A 21 8.47 2.01 5.99
CA GLY A 21 9.77 1.65 5.48
C GLY A 21 9.75 0.78 4.26
N LYS A 22 8.62 0.15 3.96
CA LYS A 22 8.50 -0.65 2.75
C LYS A 22 8.00 0.23 1.63
N THR A 23 8.37 -0.10 0.40
CA THR A 23 7.81 0.60 -0.74
C THR A 23 6.51 -0.07 -1.15
N LEU A 24 5.71 0.63 -1.92
CA LEU A 24 4.46 0.04 -2.41
C LEU A 24 4.72 -1.19 -3.28
N LYS A 25 5.80 -1.19 -4.05
CA LYS A 25 6.11 -2.38 -4.82
C LYS A 25 6.34 -3.57 -3.91
N GLU A 26 7.06 -3.37 -2.82
CA GLU A 26 7.31 -4.47 -1.89
C GLU A 26 6.01 -4.97 -1.28
N VAL A 27 5.12 -4.05 -0.93
CA VAL A 27 3.85 -4.43 -0.34
C VAL A 27 3.03 -5.22 -1.35
N LEU A 28 2.99 -4.78 -2.59
CA LEU A 28 2.21 -5.49 -3.61
C LEU A 28 2.79 -6.87 -3.87
N GLU A 29 4.11 -7.00 -3.84
CA GLU A 29 4.72 -8.30 -4.01
C GLU A 29 4.35 -9.23 -2.86
N GLU A 30 4.34 -8.72 -1.65
CA GLU A 30 3.98 -9.54 -0.51
C GLU A 30 2.52 -9.95 -0.55
N MET A 31 1.67 -9.13 -1.15
CA MET A 31 0.28 -9.47 -1.30
C MET A 31 0.06 -10.51 -2.40
N GLY A 32 1.05 -10.74 -3.23
CA GLY A 32 0.91 -11.71 -4.30
C GLY A 32 0.15 -11.20 -5.49
N VAL A 33 0.04 -9.90 -5.67
CA VAL A 33 -0.70 -9.34 -6.81
C VAL A 33 0.28 -8.88 -7.88
N GLU A 34 -0.19 -8.87 -9.11
CA GLU A 34 0.62 -8.41 -10.22
C GLU A 34 0.51 -6.92 -10.34
N LEU A 35 1.61 -6.25 -10.53
CA LEU A 35 1.61 -4.79 -10.60
C LEU A 35 0.72 -4.28 -11.72
N LYS A 36 0.73 -4.95 -12.87
CA LYS A 36 -0.08 -4.44 -13.96
C LYS A 36 -1.55 -4.78 -13.83
N GLY A 37 -1.92 -5.52 -12.82
CA GLY A 37 -3.31 -5.87 -12.62
C GLY A 37 -4.00 -5.08 -11.54
N VAL A 38 -3.35 -4.05 -10.99
CA VAL A 38 -3.92 -3.31 -9.88
C VAL A 38 -3.75 -1.82 -10.04
N ALA A 39 -4.57 -1.08 -9.35
CA ALA A 39 -4.39 0.34 -9.12
C ALA A 39 -4.25 0.56 -7.62
N VAL A 40 -3.53 1.57 -7.24
CA VAL A 40 -3.24 1.85 -5.84
C VAL A 40 -3.61 3.28 -5.54
N LEU A 41 -4.34 3.48 -4.45
CA LEU A 41 -4.59 4.81 -3.93
C LEU A 41 -3.68 5.00 -2.75
N LEU A 42 -2.86 6.03 -2.80
CA LEU A 42 -1.98 6.38 -1.71
C LEU A 42 -2.38 7.77 -1.24
N ASN A 43 -3.01 7.84 -0.07
CA ASN A 43 -3.43 9.13 0.49
C ASN A 43 -4.25 9.93 -0.52
N GLU A 44 -5.19 9.25 -1.17
CA GLU A 44 -6.12 9.90 -2.11
C GLU A 44 -5.52 10.17 -3.49
N GLU A 45 -4.31 9.76 -3.72
CA GLU A 45 -3.72 9.91 -5.04
C GLU A 45 -3.65 8.55 -5.72
N ALA A 46 -4.13 8.45 -6.94
CA ALA A 46 -4.26 7.16 -7.61
C ALA A 46 -3.07 6.90 -8.52
N PHE A 47 -2.59 5.68 -8.51
CA PHE A 47 -1.49 5.26 -9.37
C PHE A 47 -1.82 3.90 -9.96
N LEU A 48 -1.36 3.65 -11.17
CA LEU A 48 -1.37 2.28 -11.67
C LEU A 48 -0.26 1.52 -10.95
N GLY A 49 -0.45 0.23 -10.77
CA GLY A 49 0.52 -0.55 -10.02
C GLY A 49 1.93 -0.41 -10.54
N LEU A 50 2.10 -0.33 -11.87
CA LEU A 50 3.43 -0.18 -12.46
C LEU A 50 4.02 1.21 -12.25
N GLU A 51 3.21 2.16 -11.83
CA GLU A 51 3.65 3.55 -11.70
C GLU A 51 3.64 4.05 -10.27
N VAL A 52 3.54 3.16 -9.31
CA VAL A 52 3.52 3.59 -7.90
C VAL A 52 4.84 4.26 -7.55
N PRO A 53 4.80 5.25 -6.68
CA PRO A 53 6.03 5.93 -6.28
C PRO A 53 6.95 5.00 -5.50
N ASP A 54 8.24 5.24 -5.66
CA ASP A 54 9.24 4.36 -5.08
C ASP A 54 9.76 4.96 -3.79
N ARG A 55 8.90 5.44 -2.94
CA ARG A 55 9.31 5.96 -1.66
C ARG A 55 8.83 5.04 -0.55
N PRO A 56 9.56 5.01 0.55
CA PRO A 56 9.11 4.19 1.68
C PRO A 56 7.80 4.73 2.24
N LEU A 57 6.96 3.83 2.68
CA LEU A 57 5.72 4.21 3.33
C LEU A 57 6.03 4.76 4.72
N ARG A 58 5.20 5.66 5.17
CA ARG A 58 5.39 6.34 6.44
C ARG A 58 4.20 6.10 7.34
N ASP A 59 4.42 6.32 8.62
CA ASP A 59 3.36 6.20 9.59
C ASP A 59 2.19 7.08 9.19
N GLY A 60 1.03 6.51 9.17
CA GLY A 60 -0.20 7.25 8.84
C GLY A 60 -0.57 7.22 7.37
N ASP A 61 0.28 6.67 6.52
CA ASP A 61 -0.10 6.56 5.11
C ASP A 61 -1.31 5.65 4.97
N VAL A 62 -2.19 6.00 4.05
CA VAL A 62 -3.39 5.23 3.77
C VAL A 62 -3.27 4.69 2.36
N VAL A 63 -3.33 3.37 2.24
CA VAL A 63 -3.13 2.69 0.98
C VAL A 63 -4.33 1.81 0.67
N GLU A 64 -4.85 1.90 -0.53
CA GLU A 64 -5.88 0.99 -0.98
C GLU A 64 -5.45 0.36 -2.29
N VAL A 65 -5.58 -0.94 -2.39
CA VAL A 65 -5.20 -1.67 -3.58
C VAL A 65 -6.46 -2.23 -4.21
N VAL A 66 -6.66 -1.91 -5.48
CA VAL A 66 -7.87 -2.29 -6.18
C VAL A 66 -7.50 -3.12 -7.39
N ALA A 67 -8.11 -4.27 -7.54
CA ALA A 67 -7.87 -5.10 -8.71
C ALA A 67 -8.56 -4.48 -9.92
N LEU A 68 -7.86 -4.41 -11.02
CA LEU A 68 -8.46 -3.89 -12.25
C LEU A 68 -9.19 -5.03 -12.94
N MET A 69 -10.40 -4.74 -13.37
CA MET A 69 -11.15 -5.77 -14.03
C MET A 69 -10.55 -6.03 -15.40
N GLN A 70 -10.42 -7.27 -15.71
CA GLN A 70 -9.91 -7.54 -16.94
C GLN A 70 -10.97 -7.92 -17.79
N GLY A 71 -11.55 -7.42 -18.38
CA GLY A 71 -12.62 -7.67 -19.20
C GLY A 71 -12.63 -9.05 -19.75
N GLY A 72 -12.91 -9.81 -19.31
CA GLY A 72 -13.09 -11.13 -19.84
C GLY A 72 -11.92 -11.97 -19.86
#